data_225f3d2c69eab462baf418d2fdb73ba0
#
_entry.id   225f3d2c69eab462baf418d2fdb73ba0
#
_cell.length_a   1.000
_cell.length_b   1.000
_cell.length_c   1.000
_cell.angle_alpha   90.00
_cell.angle_beta   90.00
_cell.angle_gamma   90.00
#
_symmetry.space_group_name_H-M   'P 1'
#
loop_
_entity.id
_entity.type
_entity.pdbx_description
1 polymer ?
#
loop_
_entity_poly.entity_id
_entity_poly.type
_entity_poly.pdbx_seq_one_letter_code
_entity_poly.pdbx_strand_id
1 'polypeptide(L)'
;MKIIVLGAGLVGRPMAGDLADDPDFEVTVADINADALAQTAARWPVRTVQADLRDAARVQELAKAGDLVVSAVPGFMGYATLQAVIEAKRPVVDIAFFPEDPFGLDALAQSQGVTAVVDCGVAPGMSNLLVGHAARQLEAVERVLVYVGGLPEVREWPYDYKAVFSPIDVIEEYVRPARYVENGQLVVRPALSDPEFVNFPGVGTLEAFNTDGLRTLAATIDAPNMKEKTLRYPGHITKMALLRETGFFGTEPVEVGGAKIRPVDFTAKILFPLWHLNEGDTDLTVMRILVEGREAGRRVRYTWDLLDRFDAATKVHSMARTTGYTATAAARLLAGGLYRRGGIVPPEYIGREPDCVAFMLAELARRGVIYRHTVEAIG
;
A
#
# COMPACT_ATOMS: atom_id res chain seq x y z
N MET A 1 24.36 -3.72 -7.42
CA MET A 1 23.10 -4.04 -8.14
C MET A 1 22.43 -2.74 -8.57
N LYS A 2 21.92 -2.66 -9.78
CA LYS A 2 21.21 -1.45 -10.27
C LYS A 2 19.72 -1.55 -10.00
N ILE A 3 19.19 -0.58 -9.27
CA ILE A 3 17.76 -0.51 -8.92
C ILE A 3 17.12 0.69 -9.60
N ILE A 4 16.01 0.45 -10.28
CA ILE A 4 15.19 1.51 -10.88
C ILE A 4 13.97 1.74 -9.99
N VAL A 5 13.80 2.97 -9.51
CA VAL A 5 12.60 3.39 -8.78
C VAL A 5 11.73 4.20 -9.73
N LEU A 6 10.50 3.75 -9.98
CA LEU A 6 9.52 4.42 -10.81
C LEU A 6 8.57 5.23 -9.94
N GLY A 7 8.64 6.56 -10.03
CA GLY A 7 7.89 7.52 -9.23
C GLY A 7 8.73 8.18 -8.13
N ALA A 8 8.71 9.53 -8.10
CA ALA A 8 9.35 10.37 -7.10
C ALA A 8 8.31 11.12 -6.24
N GLY A 9 7.20 10.46 -5.91
CA GLY A 9 6.14 10.97 -5.06
C GLY A 9 6.47 10.89 -3.56
N LEU A 10 5.44 11.06 -2.72
CA LEU A 10 5.55 11.04 -1.24
C LEU A 10 6.18 9.75 -0.70
N VAL A 11 5.93 8.61 -1.33
CA VAL A 11 6.45 7.30 -0.93
C VAL A 11 7.71 6.92 -1.73
N GLY A 12 7.74 7.18 -3.05
CA GLY A 12 8.84 6.75 -3.91
C GLY A 12 10.18 7.42 -3.58
N ARG A 13 10.17 8.70 -3.18
CA ARG A 13 11.40 9.40 -2.76
C ARG A 13 12.04 8.77 -1.52
N PRO A 14 11.33 8.53 -0.41
CA PRO A 14 11.88 7.80 0.74
C PRO A 14 12.34 6.38 0.41
N MET A 15 11.64 5.67 -0.48
CA MET A 15 12.08 4.36 -0.96
C MET A 15 13.44 4.43 -1.66
N ALA A 16 13.59 5.41 -2.55
CA ALA A 16 14.85 5.62 -3.26
C ALA A 16 16.00 5.95 -2.31
N GLY A 17 15.73 6.80 -1.31
CA GLY A 17 16.70 7.14 -0.26
C GLY A 17 17.12 5.92 0.55
N ASP A 18 16.14 5.15 1.04
CA ASP A 18 16.41 3.94 1.83
C ASP A 18 17.20 2.89 1.05
N LEU A 19 16.93 2.74 -0.25
CA LEU A 19 17.71 1.83 -1.09
C LEU A 19 19.12 2.36 -1.35
N ALA A 20 19.29 3.67 -1.51
CA ALA A 20 20.59 4.29 -1.76
C ALA A 20 21.51 4.32 -0.54
N ASP A 21 20.98 4.12 0.67
CA ASP A 21 21.77 3.92 1.89
C ASP A 21 22.53 2.57 1.90
N ASP A 22 22.16 1.63 1.02
CA ASP A 22 22.83 0.36 0.85
C ASP A 22 23.99 0.50 -0.15
N PRO A 23 25.24 0.28 0.26
CA PRO A 23 26.41 0.48 -0.61
C PRO A 23 26.46 -0.47 -1.83
N ASP A 24 25.71 -1.56 -1.79
CA ASP A 24 25.66 -2.54 -2.88
C ASP A 24 24.65 -2.13 -3.98
N PHE A 25 23.89 -1.04 -3.77
CA PHE A 25 22.85 -0.60 -4.69
C PHE A 25 23.19 0.71 -5.39
N GLU A 26 23.05 0.73 -6.71
CA GLU A 26 23.06 1.92 -7.55
C GLU A 26 21.61 2.28 -7.91
N VAL A 27 21.07 3.33 -7.27
CA VAL A 27 19.66 3.69 -7.43
C VAL A 27 19.48 4.77 -8.49
N THR A 28 18.55 4.54 -9.41
CA THR A 28 18.07 5.53 -10.38
C THR A 28 16.58 5.76 -10.19
N VAL A 29 16.18 7.01 -10.03
CA VAL A 29 14.76 7.41 -9.87
C VAL A 29 14.25 8.03 -11.14
N ALA A 30 13.08 7.59 -11.62
CA ALA A 30 12.43 8.14 -12.79
C ALA A 30 11.06 8.75 -12.42
N ASP A 31 10.79 9.96 -12.90
CA ASP A 31 9.52 10.68 -12.71
C ASP A 31 9.35 11.73 -13.82
N ILE A 32 8.12 12.15 -14.08
CA ILE A 32 7.83 13.27 -14.98
C ILE A 32 8.15 14.62 -14.35
N ASN A 33 8.12 14.72 -13.02
CA ASN A 33 8.30 15.95 -12.26
C ASN A 33 9.79 16.21 -11.99
N ALA A 34 10.36 17.16 -12.74
CA ALA A 34 11.76 17.54 -12.63
C ALA A 34 12.12 18.11 -11.24
N ASP A 35 11.20 18.85 -10.59
CA ASP A 35 11.44 19.43 -9.26
C ASP A 35 11.51 18.33 -8.19
N ALA A 36 10.63 17.33 -8.27
CA ALA A 36 10.66 16.17 -7.37
C ALA A 36 11.97 15.38 -7.53
N LEU A 37 12.45 15.21 -8.76
CA LEU A 37 13.74 14.58 -9.05
C LEU A 37 14.91 15.38 -8.49
N ALA A 38 14.91 16.69 -8.68
CA ALA A 38 15.95 17.57 -8.15
C ALA A 38 16.01 17.54 -6.62
N GLN A 39 14.85 17.60 -5.95
CA GLN A 39 14.76 17.46 -4.48
C GLN A 39 15.26 16.09 -4.00
N THR A 40 14.98 15.02 -4.75
CA THR A 40 15.44 13.68 -4.41
C THR A 40 16.95 13.57 -4.50
N ALA A 41 17.55 14.05 -5.60
CA ALA A 41 19.00 14.02 -5.79
C ALA A 41 19.75 14.96 -4.84
N ALA A 42 19.12 16.04 -4.39
CA ALA A 42 19.70 16.94 -3.38
C ALA A 42 19.78 16.29 -1.99
N ARG A 43 18.93 15.31 -1.72
CA ARG A 43 18.81 14.69 -0.40
C ARG A 43 19.52 13.34 -0.31
N TRP A 44 19.55 12.56 -1.37
CA TRP A 44 20.09 11.20 -1.39
C TRP A 44 21.01 10.97 -2.59
N PRO A 45 21.99 10.07 -2.48
CA PRO A 45 22.96 9.77 -3.55
C PRO A 45 22.32 8.91 -4.66
N VAL A 46 21.32 9.43 -5.34
CA VAL A 46 20.61 8.75 -6.44
C VAL A 46 20.84 9.42 -7.78
N ARG A 47 20.77 8.64 -8.85
CA ARG A 47 20.66 9.18 -10.21
C ARG A 47 19.20 9.48 -10.51
N THR A 48 18.93 10.48 -11.35
CA THR A 48 17.57 10.85 -11.75
C THR A 48 17.40 10.86 -13.26
N VAL A 49 16.22 10.46 -13.70
CA VAL A 49 15.83 10.45 -15.12
C VAL A 49 14.43 11.05 -15.23
N GLN A 50 14.30 12.14 -15.95
CA GLN A 50 12.97 12.68 -16.27
C GLN A 50 12.33 11.83 -17.35
N ALA A 51 11.16 11.24 -17.06
CA ALA A 51 10.43 10.37 -17.96
C ALA A 51 8.92 10.39 -17.70
N ASP A 52 8.14 10.32 -18.77
CA ASP A 52 6.70 10.06 -18.67
C ASP A 52 6.49 8.55 -18.51
N LEU A 53 6.09 8.13 -17.31
CA LEU A 53 5.87 6.72 -16.99
C LEU A 53 4.52 6.17 -17.49
N ARG A 54 3.71 6.99 -18.19
CA ARG A 54 2.54 6.54 -18.96
C ARG A 54 2.95 5.88 -20.28
N ASP A 55 4.15 6.15 -20.75
CA ASP A 55 4.73 5.51 -21.93
C ASP A 55 5.36 4.16 -21.57
N ALA A 56 4.68 3.08 -21.93
CA ALA A 56 5.13 1.72 -21.66
C ALA A 56 6.51 1.39 -22.29
N ALA A 57 6.82 1.95 -23.46
CA ALA A 57 8.11 1.74 -24.10
C ALA A 57 9.23 2.40 -23.28
N ARG A 58 8.96 3.58 -22.72
CA ARG A 58 9.90 4.27 -21.84
C ARG A 58 10.11 3.53 -20.52
N VAL A 59 9.03 2.97 -19.95
CA VAL A 59 9.13 2.11 -18.75
C VAL A 59 9.98 0.88 -19.03
N GLN A 60 9.79 0.21 -20.17
CA GLN A 60 10.61 -0.95 -20.57
C GLN A 60 12.08 -0.60 -20.74
N GLU A 61 12.38 0.55 -21.35
CA GLU A 61 13.75 1.03 -21.54
C GLU A 61 14.43 1.25 -20.18
N LEU A 62 13.75 1.93 -19.26
CA LEU A 62 14.23 2.17 -17.90
C LEU A 62 14.45 0.85 -17.14
N ALA A 63 13.47 -0.04 -17.19
CA ALA A 63 13.55 -1.34 -16.53
C ALA A 63 14.75 -2.16 -17.03
N LYS A 64 15.00 -2.19 -18.36
CA LYS A 64 16.15 -2.90 -18.94
C LYS A 64 17.50 -2.37 -18.46
N ALA A 65 17.58 -1.11 -18.07
CA ALA A 65 18.81 -0.51 -17.55
C ALA A 65 19.14 -0.94 -16.10
N GLY A 66 18.17 -1.52 -15.38
CA GLY A 66 18.31 -2.02 -14.01
C GLY A 66 18.35 -3.54 -13.91
N ASP A 67 18.64 -4.02 -12.73
CA ASP A 67 18.58 -5.44 -12.34
C ASP A 67 17.26 -5.76 -11.62
N LEU A 68 16.70 -4.77 -10.92
CA LEU A 68 15.46 -4.83 -10.16
C LEU A 68 14.71 -3.50 -10.30
N VAL A 69 13.39 -3.56 -10.36
CA VAL A 69 12.51 -2.39 -10.40
C VAL A 69 11.70 -2.31 -9.11
N VAL A 70 11.56 -1.10 -8.58
CA VAL A 70 10.62 -0.79 -7.51
C VAL A 70 9.65 0.26 -8.01
N SER A 71 8.37 -0.08 -8.07
CA SER A 71 7.32 0.78 -8.65
C SER A 71 6.50 1.45 -7.56
N ALA A 72 6.41 2.78 -7.64
CA ALA A 72 5.63 3.65 -6.78
C ALA A 72 4.79 4.66 -7.60
N VAL A 73 4.27 4.18 -8.72
CA VAL A 73 3.39 4.98 -9.59
C VAL A 73 1.96 5.02 -9.03
N PRO A 74 1.15 6.02 -9.38
CA PRO A 74 -0.27 6.05 -9.02
C PRO A 74 -1.05 4.84 -9.53
N GLY A 75 -2.11 4.44 -8.81
CA GLY A 75 -2.89 3.24 -9.09
C GLY A 75 -3.41 3.16 -10.52
N PHE A 76 -3.90 4.27 -11.10
CA PHE A 76 -4.48 4.29 -12.45
C PHE A 76 -3.50 3.88 -13.58
N MET A 77 -2.20 3.87 -13.33
CA MET A 77 -1.18 3.44 -14.30
C MET A 77 -0.40 2.21 -13.83
N GLY A 78 -0.68 1.71 -12.62
CA GLY A 78 0.08 0.62 -11.99
C GLY A 78 0.09 -0.66 -12.81
N TYR A 79 -1.06 -1.12 -13.28
CA TYR A 79 -1.17 -2.38 -14.05
C TYR A 79 -0.37 -2.33 -15.35
N ALA A 80 -0.48 -1.25 -16.12
CA ALA A 80 0.28 -1.08 -17.37
C ALA A 80 1.79 -0.96 -17.11
N THR A 81 2.19 -0.28 -16.04
CA THR A 81 3.59 -0.18 -15.62
C THR A 81 4.14 -1.55 -15.22
N LEU A 82 3.41 -2.31 -14.42
CA LEU A 82 3.77 -3.66 -14.00
C LEU A 82 3.96 -4.58 -15.21
N GLN A 83 3.01 -4.57 -16.16
CA GLN A 83 3.11 -5.32 -17.40
C GLN A 83 4.37 -4.97 -18.20
N ALA A 84 4.65 -3.68 -18.38
CA ALA A 84 5.83 -3.21 -19.12
C ALA A 84 7.16 -3.67 -18.46
N VAL A 85 7.23 -3.69 -17.12
CA VAL A 85 8.41 -4.18 -16.40
C VAL A 85 8.56 -5.69 -16.57
N ILE A 86 7.48 -6.46 -16.50
CA ILE A 86 7.50 -7.92 -16.73
C ILE A 86 7.96 -8.23 -18.14
N GLU A 87 7.46 -7.51 -19.17
CA GLU A 87 7.89 -7.63 -20.56
C GLU A 87 9.36 -7.27 -20.77
N ALA A 88 9.91 -6.37 -19.94
CA ALA A 88 11.34 -6.06 -19.91
C ALA A 88 12.18 -7.15 -19.23
N LYS A 89 11.56 -8.22 -18.70
CA LYS A 89 12.17 -9.37 -18.01
C LYS A 89 12.95 -8.95 -16.77
N ARG A 90 12.37 -8.06 -15.96
CA ARG A 90 12.99 -7.62 -14.70
C ARG A 90 12.11 -7.97 -13.52
N PRO A 91 12.70 -8.48 -12.43
CA PRO A 91 11.98 -8.62 -11.18
C PRO A 91 11.49 -7.25 -10.72
N VAL A 92 10.32 -7.25 -10.08
CA VAL A 92 9.68 -6.00 -9.66
C VAL A 92 9.05 -6.14 -8.28
N VAL A 93 9.11 -5.06 -7.50
CA VAL A 93 8.31 -4.85 -6.30
C VAL A 93 7.42 -3.64 -6.55
N ASP A 94 6.12 -3.82 -6.49
CA ASP A 94 5.13 -2.80 -6.82
C ASP A 94 4.22 -2.49 -5.63
N ILE A 95 3.98 -1.19 -5.40
CA ILE A 95 3.06 -0.69 -4.37
C ILE A 95 1.81 -0.03 -4.94
N ALA A 96 1.65 0.00 -6.25
CA ALA A 96 0.52 0.69 -6.88
C ALA A 96 -0.81 0.01 -6.58
N PHE A 97 -1.80 0.80 -6.14
CA PHE A 97 -3.14 0.31 -5.78
C PHE A 97 -4.09 0.38 -6.99
N PHE A 98 -3.82 -0.43 -8.02
CA PHE A 98 -4.62 -0.47 -9.24
C PHE A 98 -5.90 -1.34 -9.08
N PRO A 99 -6.98 -1.08 -9.86
CA PRO A 99 -8.24 -1.80 -9.73
C PRO A 99 -8.25 -3.20 -10.35
N GLU A 100 -7.35 -3.46 -11.30
CA GLU A 100 -7.27 -4.74 -12.02
C GLU A 100 -6.80 -5.87 -11.10
N ASP A 101 -7.13 -7.12 -11.51
CA ASP A 101 -6.59 -8.31 -10.86
C ASP A 101 -5.12 -8.53 -11.29
N PRO A 102 -4.15 -8.46 -10.35
CA PRO A 102 -2.75 -8.68 -10.69
C PRO A 102 -2.47 -10.08 -11.27
N PHE A 103 -3.26 -11.10 -10.92
CA PHE A 103 -3.10 -12.44 -11.47
C PHE A 103 -3.36 -12.52 -12.98
N GLY A 104 -3.99 -11.53 -13.58
CA GLY A 104 -4.08 -11.41 -15.03
C GLY A 104 -2.71 -11.39 -15.73
N LEU A 105 -1.64 -11.00 -15.04
CA LEU A 105 -0.26 -10.99 -15.54
C LEU A 105 0.57 -12.21 -15.12
N ASP A 106 0.01 -13.17 -14.38
CA ASP A 106 0.77 -14.30 -13.82
C ASP A 106 1.39 -15.19 -14.91
N ALA A 107 0.61 -15.57 -15.93
CA ALA A 107 1.12 -16.38 -17.04
C ALA A 107 2.25 -15.67 -17.81
N LEU A 108 2.13 -14.35 -17.98
CA LEU A 108 3.19 -13.55 -18.63
C LEU A 108 4.45 -13.56 -17.75
N ALA A 109 4.34 -13.26 -16.46
CA ALA A 109 5.45 -13.22 -15.53
C ALA A 109 6.17 -14.59 -15.43
N GLN A 110 5.41 -15.67 -15.36
CA GLN A 110 5.97 -17.05 -15.40
C GLN A 110 6.71 -17.33 -16.68
N SER A 111 6.15 -17.01 -17.84
CA SER A 111 6.78 -17.24 -19.15
C SER A 111 8.08 -16.45 -19.34
N GLN A 112 8.20 -15.29 -18.70
CA GLN A 112 9.39 -14.46 -18.73
C GLN A 112 10.39 -14.79 -17.60
N GLY A 113 10.05 -15.71 -16.68
CA GLY A 113 10.87 -16.05 -15.51
C GLY A 113 11.00 -14.90 -14.52
N VAL A 114 10.02 -14.01 -14.46
CA VAL A 114 10.03 -12.81 -13.60
C VAL A 114 9.33 -13.10 -12.28
N THR A 115 9.93 -12.64 -11.17
CA THR A 115 9.27 -12.51 -9.87
C THR A 115 8.66 -11.10 -9.79
N ALA A 116 7.35 -10.99 -9.73
CA ALA A 116 6.64 -9.73 -9.61
C ALA A 116 5.88 -9.67 -8.29
N VAL A 117 6.49 -9.04 -7.27
CA VAL A 117 5.84 -8.79 -5.97
C VAL A 117 4.90 -7.62 -6.14
N VAL A 118 3.62 -7.82 -5.87
CA VAL A 118 2.55 -6.82 -6.03
C VAL A 118 1.94 -6.47 -4.69
N ASP A 119 1.20 -5.36 -4.62
CA ASP A 119 0.51 -4.92 -3.39
C ASP A 119 1.48 -4.86 -2.17
N CYS A 120 2.73 -4.42 -2.37
CA CYS A 120 3.80 -4.56 -1.38
C CYS A 120 3.97 -3.31 -0.51
N GLY A 121 2.87 -2.80 0.05
CA GLY A 121 2.85 -1.66 0.97
C GLY A 121 2.64 -2.04 2.43
N VAL A 122 2.00 -1.14 3.20
CA VAL A 122 1.59 -1.44 4.58
C VAL A 122 0.34 -2.30 4.62
N ALA A 123 -0.72 -1.90 3.91
CA ALA A 123 -1.97 -2.62 3.69
C ALA A 123 -2.64 -2.07 2.41
N PRO A 124 -2.71 -2.87 1.35
CA PRO A 124 -2.14 -4.22 1.22
C PRO A 124 -0.60 -4.24 1.32
N GLY A 125 -0.06 -5.34 1.80
CA GLY A 125 1.39 -5.55 1.89
C GLY A 125 1.79 -6.31 3.15
N MET A 126 2.28 -5.60 4.19
CA MET A 126 2.60 -6.26 5.47
C MET A 126 1.38 -6.91 6.10
N SER A 127 0.18 -6.33 5.93
CA SER A 127 -1.06 -6.99 6.35
C SER A 127 -1.21 -8.38 5.72
N ASN A 128 -1.05 -8.46 4.40
CA ASN A 128 -1.17 -9.69 3.63
C ASN A 128 -0.08 -10.70 4.02
N LEU A 129 1.16 -10.24 4.15
CA LEU A 129 2.29 -11.06 4.56
C LEU A 129 2.05 -11.73 5.92
N LEU A 130 1.59 -10.96 6.91
CA LEU A 130 1.34 -11.45 8.26
C LEU A 130 0.09 -12.35 8.33
N VAL A 131 -0.93 -12.08 7.52
CA VAL A 131 -2.07 -13.02 7.35
C VAL A 131 -1.59 -14.33 6.75
N GLY A 132 -0.75 -14.30 5.70
CA GLY A 132 -0.16 -15.49 5.10
C GLY A 132 0.69 -16.29 6.10
N HIS A 133 1.43 -15.58 6.97
CA HIS A 133 2.21 -16.18 8.04
C HIS A 133 1.32 -16.90 9.07
N ALA A 134 0.26 -16.26 9.58
CA ALA A 134 -0.67 -16.88 10.51
C ALA A 134 -1.39 -18.08 9.86
N ALA A 135 -1.88 -17.93 8.63
CA ALA A 135 -2.57 -18.98 7.91
C ALA A 135 -1.70 -20.25 7.72
N ARG A 136 -0.37 -20.10 7.65
CA ARG A 136 0.57 -21.21 7.57
C ARG A 136 0.68 -21.98 8.89
N GLN A 137 0.45 -21.31 10.04
CA GLN A 137 0.51 -21.93 11.38
C GLN A 137 -0.81 -22.61 11.77
N LEU A 138 -1.93 -22.10 11.23
CA LEU A 138 -3.27 -22.56 11.57
C LEU A 138 -3.70 -23.78 10.76
N GLU A 139 -4.39 -24.70 11.40
CA GLU A 139 -5.07 -25.86 10.77
C GLU A 139 -6.25 -25.38 9.89
N ALA A 140 -6.93 -24.33 10.34
CA ALA A 140 -8.01 -23.65 9.62
C ALA A 140 -8.07 -22.19 10.07
N VAL A 141 -8.21 -21.28 9.12
CA VAL A 141 -8.48 -19.87 9.38
C VAL A 141 -9.99 -19.66 9.47
N GLU A 142 -10.47 -19.11 10.58
CA GLU A 142 -11.90 -18.84 10.81
C GLU A 142 -12.27 -17.38 10.50
N ARG A 143 -11.33 -16.45 10.75
CA ARG A 143 -11.57 -15.02 10.55
C ARG A 143 -10.27 -14.26 10.31
N VAL A 144 -10.31 -13.33 9.38
CA VAL A 144 -9.28 -12.30 9.16
C VAL A 144 -9.92 -10.92 9.25
N LEU A 145 -9.31 -10.03 10.05
CA LEU A 145 -9.75 -8.64 10.14
C LEU A 145 -8.52 -7.75 10.18
N VAL A 146 -8.45 -6.83 9.24
CA VAL A 146 -7.38 -5.83 9.14
C VAL A 146 -7.98 -4.44 9.31
N TYR A 147 -7.39 -3.66 10.22
CA TYR A 147 -7.64 -2.24 10.36
C TYR A 147 -6.36 -1.49 10.03
N VAL A 148 -6.44 -0.50 9.16
CA VAL A 148 -5.28 0.35 8.80
C VAL A 148 -5.70 1.80 8.62
N GLY A 149 -4.85 2.73 9.01
CA GLY A 149 -5.08 4.15 8.78
C GLY A 149 -3.80 4.96 8.80
N GLY A 150 -3.68 5.86 7.83
CA GLY A 150 -2.72 6.95 7.82
C GLY A 150 -3.44 8.24 8.19
N LEU A 151 -2.93 8.95 9.19
CA LEU A 151 -3.62 10.07 9.84
C LEU A 151 -2.63 11.21 10.11
N PRO A 152 -3.05 12.48 9.99
CA PRO A 152 -2.26 13.58 10.55
C PRO A 152 -2.24 13.49 12.08
N GLU A 153 -1.13 13.82 12.72
CA GLU A 153 -1.09 13.92 14.20
C GLU A 153 -1.88 15.11 14.71
N VAL A 154 -1.89 16.21 13.95
CA VAL A 154 -2.67 17.41 14.25
C VAL A 154 -3.96 17.39 13.44
N ARG A 155 -5.09 17.46 14.15
CA ARG A 155 -6.41 17.46 13.53
C ARG A 155 -6.80 18.88 13.13
N GLU A 156 -7.08 19.08 11.84
CA GLU A 156 -7.49 20.37 11.30
C GLU A 156 -8.87 20.30 10.67
N TRP A 157 -9.75 21.24 11.08
CA TRP A 157 -11.02 21.43 10.43
C TRP A 157 -10.83 21.87 8.95
N PRO A 158 -11.66 21.42 7.99
CA PRO A 158 -12.93 20.68 8.17
C PRO A 158 -12.80 19.15 8.17
N TYR A 159 -11.71 18.56 7.71
CA TYR A 159 -11.65 17.14 7.41
C TYR A 159 -10.96 16.28 8.47
N ASP A 160 -10.17 16.89 9.37
CA ASP A 160 -9.29 16.15 10.30
C ASP A 160 -8.43 15.12 9.56
N TYR A 161 -8.01 15.46 8.34
CA TYR A 161 -7.32 14.54 7.43
C TYR A 161 -6.30 15.29 6.56
N LYS A 162 -5.17 14.62 6.32
CA LYS A 162 -4.17 14.97 5.32
C LYS A 162 -3.87 13.73 4.49
N ALA A 163 -3.68 13.90 3.18
CA ALA A 163 -3.33 12.79 2.30
C ALA A 163 -1.86 12.42 2.49
N VAL A 164 -1.62 11.28 3.09
CA VAL A 164 -0.29 10.74 3.38
C VAL A 164 0.31 9.95 2.22
N PHE A 165 -0.46 9.75 1.15
CA PHE A 165 -0.08 9.17 -0.12
C PHE A 165 -0.84 9.87 -1.25
N SER A 166 -0.89 9.30 -2.47
CA SER A 166 -1.55 9.90 -3.64
C SER A 166 -2.99 10.34 -3.34
N PRO A 167 -3.34 11.64 -3.37
CA PRO A 167 -4.68 12.11 -3.02
C PRO A 167 -5.80 11.56 -3.92
N ILE A 168 -5.49 11.22 -5.17
CA ILE A 168 -6.49 10.61 -6.07
C ILE A 168 -6.80 9.19 -5.64
N ASP A 169 -5.78 8.44 -5.18
CA ASP A 169 -5.98 7.09 -4.66
C ASP A 169 -6.75 7.10 -3.32
N VAL A 170 -6.66 8.20 -2.55
CA VAL A 170 -7.50 8.42 -1.35
C VAL A 170 -8.97 8.55 -1.75
N ILE A 171 -9.31 9.26 -2.84
CA ILE A 171 -10.70 9.35 -3.31
C ILE A 171 -11.22 7.96 -3.72
N GLU A 172 -10.38 7.11 -4.31
CA GLU A 172 -10.74 5.74 -4.65
C GLU A 172 -11.19 4.92 -3.43
N GLU A 173 -10.59 5.12 -2.25
CA GLU A 173 -11.04 4.47 -1.01
C GLU A 173 -12.49 4.82 -0.63
N TYR A 174 -13.01 5.97 -1.07
CA TYR A 174 -14.36 6.44 -0.74
C TYR A 174 -15.40 6.09 -1.79
N VAL A 175 -15.00 5.65 -2.98
CA VAL A 175 -15.92 5.37 -4.10
C VAL A 175 -15.85 3.91 -4.58
N ARG A 176 -14.69 3.26 -4.52
CA ARG A 176 -14.51 1.87 -4.97
C ARG A 176 -15.29 0.92 -4.07
N PRO A 177 -16.20 0.09 -4.63
CA PRO A 177 -16.90 -0.91 -3.83
C PRO A 177 -15.93 -1.85 -3.10
N ALA A 178 -16.19 -2.07 -1.82
CA ALA A 178 -15.38 -2.95 -0.97
C ALA A 178 -15.75 -4.42 -1.21
N ARG A 179 -14.75 -5.23 -1.54
CA ARG A 179 -14.88 -6.70 -1.63
C ARG A 179 -14.38 -7.32 -0.34
N TYR A 180 -15.17 -8.21 0.25
CA TYR A 180 -14.78 -8.97 1.42
C TYR A 180 -15.43 -10.35 1.43
N VAL A 181 -15.03 -11.23 2.34
CA VAL A 181 -15.58 -12.58 2.45
C VAL A 181 -16.47 -12.66 3.69
N GLU A 182 -17.69 -13.12 3.51
CA GLU A 182 -18.67 -13.34 4.58
C GLU A 182 -19.34 -14.69 4.41
N ASN A 183 -19.25 -15.54 5.44
CA ASN A 183 -19.77 -16.92 5.41
C ASN A 183 -19.27 -17.75 4.20
N GLY A 184 -18.00 -17.58 3.84
CA GLY A 184 -17.36 -18.28 2.73
C GLY A 184 -17.72 -17.74 1.34
N GLN A 185 -18.41 -16.63 1.25
CA GLN A 185 -18.81 -16.03 -0.02
C GLN A 185 -18.19 -14.63 -0.21
N LEU A 186 -17.75 -14.34 -1.42
CA LEU A 186 -17.31 -13.00 -1.78
C LEU A 186 -18.53 -12.06 -1.83
N VAL A 187 -18.49 -11.01 -1.03
CA VAL A 187 -19.55 -10.01 -0.90
C VAL A 187 -18.99 -8.67 -1.35
N VAL A 188 -19.82 -7.90 -2.06
CA VAL A 188 -19.48 -6.54 -2.50
C VAL A 188 -20.44 -5.56 -1.82
N ARG A 189 -19.88 -4.53 -1.18
CA ARG A 189 -20.63 -3.46 -0.52
C ARG A 189 -20.13 -2.10 -0.99
N PRO A 190 -20.94 -1.06 -0.86
CA PRO A 190 -20.45 0.31 -1.09
C PRO A 190 -19.25 0.62 -0.20
N ALA A 191 -18.31 1.41 -0.70
CA ALA A 191 -17.28 2.01 0.16
C ALA A 191 -17.93 2.77 1.32
N LEU A 192 -17.21 3.02 2.40
CA LEU A 192 -17.69 3.70 3.61
C LEU A 192 -18.80 2.94 4.37
N SER A 193 -19.11 1.70 3.99
CA SER A 193 -20.12 0.88 4.69
C SER A 193 -19.59 0.30 6.01
N ASP A 194 -20.50 -0.19 6.86
CA ASP A 194 -20.21 -0.80 8.16
C ASP A 194 -19.31 0.06 9.06
N PRO A 195 -19.60 1.34 9.30
CA PRO A 195 -18.76 2.15 10.19
C PRO A 195 -18.81 1.64 11.63
N GLU A 196 -17.65 1.61 12.30
CA GLU A 196 -17.54 1.24 13.70
C GLU A 196 -16.43 2.03 14.39
N PHE A 197 -16.55 2.21 15.70
CA PHE A 197 -15.50 2.85 16.50
C PHE A 197 -14.54 1.82 17.07
N VAL A 198 -13.25 2.06 16.88
CA VAL A 198 -12.17 1.21 17.36
C VAL A 198 -11.20 2.06 18.18
N ASN A 199 -10.86 1.59 19.38
CA ASN A 199 -9.88 2.27 20.22
C ASN A 199 -8.47 1.73 19.96
N PHE A 200 -7.53 2.65 19.67
CA PHE A 200 -6.11 2.34 19.48
C PHE A 200 -5.28 2.96 20.61
N PRO A 201 -4.53 2.15 21.38
CA PRO A 201 -3.62 2.65 22.39
C PRO A 201 -2.63 3.68 21.83
N GLY A 202 -2.50 4.82 22.51
CA GLY A 202 -1.61 5.91 22.08
C GLY A 202 -2.15 6.82 20.97
N VAL A 203 -3.36 6.55 20.45
CA VAL A 203 -4.04 7.39 19.43
C VAL A 203 -5.44 7.82 19.89
N GLY A 204 -6.18 6.90 20.51
CA GLY A 204 -7.56 7.11 20.94
C GLY A 204 -8.58 6.42 20.03
N THR A 205 -9.81 6.93 20.02
CA THR A 205 -10.89 6.36 19.24
C THR A 205 -10.79 6.79 17.78
N LEU A 206 -10.79 5.81 16.89
CA LEU A 206 -10.87 5.99 15.44
C LEU A 206 -12.17 5.40 14.90
N GLU A 207 -12.58 5.82 13.73
CA GLU A 207 -13.75 5.33 13.01
C GLU A 207 -13.27 4.49 11.83
N ALA A 208 -13.67 3.21 11.80
CA ALA A 208 -13.33 2.25 10.76
C ALA A 208 -14.49 2.10 9.76
N PHE A 209 -14.18 1.85 8.51
CA PHE A 209 -15.16 1.58 7.45
C PHE A 209 -14.59 0.60 6.42
N ASN A 210 -15.47 -0.12 5.72
CA ASN A 210 -15.06 -1.09 4.71
C ASN A 210 -14.40 -0.39 3.51
N THR A 211 -13.25 -0.90 3.12
CA THR A 211 -12.52 -0.54 1.90
C THR A 211 -12.12 -1.78 1.11
N ASP A 212 -11.68 -1.62 -0.14
CA ASP A 212 -11.30 -2.72 -1.04
C ASP A 212 -9.84 -3.17 -0.81
N GLY A 213 -9.46 -3.35 0.45
CA GLY A 213 -8.08 -3.61 0.85
C GLY A 213 -7.68 -5.08 0.98
N LEU A 214 -8.63 -6.03 0.95
CA LEU A 214 -8.28 -7.47 0.98
C LEU A 214 -7.46 -7.90 -0.22
N ARG A 215 -7.75 -7.34 -1.39
CA ARG A 215 -7.00 -7.58 -2.61
C ARG A 215 -6.86 -9.09 -2.90
N THR A 216 -5.62 -9.54 -3.01
CA THR A 216 -5.29 -10.94 -3.30
C THR A 216 -5.68 -11.92 -2.18
N LEU A 217 -5.80 -11.48 -0.93
CA LEU A 217 -6.21 -12.34 0.18
C LEU A 217 -7.54 -13.04 -0.08
N ALA A 218 -8.48 -12.35 -0.72
CA ALA A 218 -9.80 -12.92 -1.03
C ALA A 218 -9.73 -14.17 -1.94
N ALA A 219 -8.67 -14.30 -2.72
CA ALA A 219 -8.44 -15.44 -3.62
C ALA A 219 -7.39 -16.45 -3.12
N THR A 220 -6.55 -16.06 -2.15
CA THR A 220 -5.36 -16.83 -1.77
C THR A 220 -5.43 -17.45 -0.37
N ILE A 221 -6.36 -16.96 0.46
CA ILE A 221 -6.60 -17.45 1.83
C ILE A 221 -7.99 -18.07 1.90
N ASP A 222 -8.04 -19.32 2.34
CA ASP A 222 -9.30 -20.00 2.60
C ASP A 222 -9.77 -19.65 4.03
N ALA A 223 -10.69 -18.69 4.13
CA ALA A 223 -11.29 -18.28 5.39
C ALA A 223 -12.75 -17.86 5.17
N PRO A 224 -13.70 -18.30 6.02
CA PRO A 224 -15.12 -17.96 5.85
C PRO A 224 -15.44 -16.49 6.09
N ASN A 225 -14.59 -15.74 6.80
CA ASN A 225 -14.82 -14.34 7.07
C ASN A 225 -13.52 -13.54 6.98
N MET A 226 -13.46 -12.61 6.04
CA MET A 226 -12.32 -11.71 5.88
C MET A 226 -12.79 -10.29 5.57
N LYS A 227 -12.28 -9.30 6.31
CA LYS A 227 -12.53 -7.87 6.05
C LYS A 227 -11.25 -7.07 6.21
N GLU A 228 -11.13 -6.03 5.41
CA GLU A 228 -10.20 -4.93 5.62
C GLU A 228 -11.01 -3.65 5.81
N LYS A 229 -10.59 -2.80 6.75
CA LYS A 229 -11.23 -1.54 7.08
C LYS A 229 -10.21 -0.43 7.21
N THR A 230 -10.47 0.66 6.53
CA THR A 230 -9.68 1.89 6.68
C THR A 230 -10.13 2.66 7.93
N LEU A 231 -9.18 3.27 8.60
CA LEU A 231 -9.36 4.06 9.83
C LEU A 231 -9.22 5.55 9.54
N ARG A 232 -10.14 6.35 10.08
CA ARG A 232 -10.05 7.82 10.09
C ARG A 232 -10.45 8.36 11.46
N TYR A 233 -10.23 9.64 11.70
CA TYR A 233 -10.79 10.29 12.88
C TYR A 233 -12.31 10.35 12.81
N PRO A 234 -13.02 10.25 13.96
CA PRO A 234 -14.48 10.25 14.00
C PRO A 234 -15.11 11.45 13.29
N GLY A 235 -16.11 11.18 12.47
CA GLY A 235 -16.85 12.18 11.68
C GLY A 235 -16.28 12.45 10.27
N HIS A 236 -15.08 11.93 9.94
CA HIS A 236 -14.54 12.05 8.58
C HIS A 236 -15.40 11.28 7.57
N ILE A 237 -15.81 10.06 7.91
CA ILE A 237 -16.64 9.19 7.05
C ILE A 237 -17.93 9.89 6.64
N THR A 238 -18.61 10.54 7.57
CA THR A 238 -19.86 11.26 7.29
C THR A 238 -19.65 12.38 6.26
N LYS A 239 -18.54 13.10 6.32
CA LYS A 239 -18.21 14.16 5.36
C LYS A 239 -17.93 13.58 3.97
N MET A 240 -17.21 12.46 3.90
CA MET A 240 -16.92 11.78 2.62
C MET A 240 -18.17 11.14 2.01
N ALA A 241 -19.01 10.54 2.83
CA ALA A 241 -20.31 10.03 2.39
C ALA A 241 -21.21 11.14 1.83
N LEU A 242 -21.26 12.30 2.48
CA LEU A 242 -21.99 13.47 1.98
C LEU A 242 -21.48 13.89 0.59
N LEU A 243 -20.17 14.02 0.41
CA LEU A 243 -19.58 14.40 -0.88
C LEU A 243 -19.88 13.35 -1.96
N ARG A 244 -19.79 12.07 -1.64
CA ARG A 244 -20.11 10.99 -2.57
C ARG A 244 -21.56 10.98 -2.99
N GLU A 245 -22.50 10.97 -2.01
CA GLU A 245 -23.93 10.88 -2.27
C GLU A 245 -24.49 12.13 -2.99
N THR A 246 -23.84 13.28 -2.81
CA THR A 246 -24.20 14.50 -3.55
C THR A 246 -23.53 14.60 -4.93
N GLY A 247 -22.74 13.58 -5.33
CA GLY A 247 -22.15 13.47 -6.66
C GLY A 247 -20.81 14.20 -6.87
N PHE A 248 -20.18 14.75 -5.80
CA PHE A 248 -18.90 15.45 -5.94
C PHE A 248 -17.75 14.54 -6.40
N PHE A 249 -17.86 13.22 -6.18
CA PHE A 249 -16.88 12.24 -6.69
C PHE A 249 -17.31 11.59 -8.02
N GLY A 250 -18.34 12.12 -8.67
CA GLY A 250 -18.84 11.62 -9.95
C GLY A 250 -17.83 11.79 -11.08
N THR A 251 -17.73 10.77 -11.95
CA THR A 251 -16.82 10.75 -13.10
C THR A 251 -17.50 11.18 -14.39
N GLU A 252 -18.84 11.14 -14.46
CA GLU A 252 -19.59 11.58 -15.63
C GLU A 252 -19.59 13.11 -15.70
N PRO A 253 -19.23 13.71 -16.86
CA PRO A 253 -19.22 15.15 -17.01
C PRO A 253 -20.61 15.80 -16.86
N VAL A 254 -20.69 16.86 -16.09
CA VAL A 254 -21.87 17.73 -15.95
C VAL A 254 -21.62 19.06 -16.64
N GLU A 255 -22.68 19.67 -17.18
CA GLU A 255 -22.57 20.98 -17.83
C GLU A 255 -22.70 22.10 -16.80
N VAL A 256 -21.69 22.97 -16.72
CA VAL A 256 -21.66 24.13 -15.83
C VAL A 256 -21.20 25.34 -16.64
N GLY A 257 -22.10 26.32 -16.83
CA GLY A 257 -21.76 27.55 -17.57
C GLY A 257 -21.28 27.33 -19.00
N GLY A 258 -21.77 26.27 -19.68
CA GLY A 258 -21.37 25.91 -21.04
C GLY A 258 -20.09 25.08 -21.15
N ALA A 259 -19.43 24.74 -20.02
CA ALA A 259 -18.29 23.84 -19.97
C ALA A 259 -18.69 22.46 -19.43
N LYS A 260 -18.15 21.39 -19.99
CA LYS A 260 -18.29 20.02 -19.45
C LYS A 260 -17.20 19.77 -18.43
N ILE A 261 -17.58 19.54 -17.18
CA ILE A 261 -16.68 19.34 -16.04
C ILE A 261 -17.02 18.02 -15.38
N ARG A 262 -16.02 17.17 -15.14
CA ARG A 262 -16.18 16.01 -14.28
C ARG A 262 -16.20 16.47 -12.81
N PRO A 263 -17.24 16.15 -12.02
CA PRO A 263 -17.32 16.59 -10.63
C PRO A 263 -16.09 16.23 -9.79
N VAL A 264 -15.54 15.02 -9.99
CA VAL A 264 -14.35 14.57 -9.28
C VAL A 264 -13.12 15.45 -9.54
N ASP A 265 -12.94 15.96 -10.77
CA ASP A 265 -11.79 16.79 -11.11
C ASP A 265 -11.87 18.16 -10.42
N PHE A 266 -13.08 18.74 -10.38
CA PHE A 266 -13.33 19.99 -9.64
C PHE A 266 -13.15 19.79 -8.14
N THR A 267 -13.70 18.71 -7.59
CA THR A 267 -13.58 18.37 -6.16
C THR A 267 -12.13 18.15 -5.77
N ALA A 268 -11.37 17.40 -6.55
CA ALA A 268 -9.96 17.18 -6.34
C ALA A 268 -9.17 18.49 -6.32
N LYS A 269 -9.50 19.43 -7.24
CA LYS A 269 -8.86 20.73 -7.29
C LYS A 269 -9.06 21.56 -6.02
N ILE A 270 -10.17 21.36 -5.32
CA ILE A 270 -10.48 22.05 -4.06
C ILE A 270 -9.90 21.29 -2.85
N LEU A 271 -10.07 19.96 -2.82
CA LEU A 271 -9.68 19.15 -1.66
C LEU A 271 -8.18 18.94 -1.52
N PHE A 272 -7.45 18.72 -2.62
CA PHE A 272 -6.04 18.38 -2.55
C PHE A 272 -5.17 19.43 -1.87
N PRO A 273 -5.37 20.75 -2.08
CA PRO A 273 -4.65 21.77 -1.31
C PRO A 273 -4.94 21.68 0.21
N LEU A 274 -6.15 21.32 0.62
CA LEU A 274 -6.54 21.17 2.03
C LEU A 274 -5.96 19.90 2.65
N TRP A 275 -5.79 18.84 1.83
CA TRP A 275 -5.24 17.56 2.25
C TRP A 275 -3.70 17.48 2.10
N HIS A 276 -3.09 18.52 1.57
CA HIS A 276 -1.64 18.52 1.39
C HIS A 276 -0.93 18.47 2.74
N LEU A 277 0.08 17.59 2.85
CA LEU A 277 1.04 17.61 3.94
C LEU A 277 2.06 18.71 3.67
N ASN A 278 2.02 19.75 4.50
CA ASN A 278 2.97 20.87 4.41
C ASN A 278 4.30 20.52 5.08
N GLU A 279 5.31 21.34 4.85
CA GLU A 279 6.56 21.22 5.59
C GLU A 279 6.30 21.43 7.10
N GLY A 280 6.71 20.46 7.90
CA GLY A 280 6.48 20.46 9.36
C GLY A 280 5.22 19.74 9.81
N ASP A 281 4.30 19.36 8.90
CA ASP A 281 3.19 18.48 9.25
C ASP A 281 3.72 17.08 9.60
N THR A 282 3.12 16.48 10.62
CA THR A 282 3.46 15.13 11.08
C THR A 282 2.29 14.18 10.91
N ASP A 283 2.58 12.92 10.65
CA ASP A 283 1.60 11.86 10.46
C ASP A 283 1.90 10.65 11.34
N LEU A 284 0.90 9.82 11.46
CA LEU A 284 1.03 8.50 12.07
C LEU A 284 0.33 7.44 11.21
N THR A 285 0.81 6.22 11.32
CA THR A 285 0.19 5.04 10.73
C THR A 285 -0.15 4.07 11.84
N VAL A 286 -1.41 3.64 11.87
CA VAL A 286 -1.89 2.57 12.74
C VAL A 286 -2.35 1.40 11.91
N MET A 287 -2.06 0.20 12.40
CA MET A 287 -2.63 -1.02 11.84
C MET A 287 -2.84 -2.04 12.95
N ARG A 288 -3.94 -2.78 12.85
CA ARG A 288 -4.19 -3.99 13.63
C ARG A 288 -4.62 -5.10 12.70
N ILE A 289 -3.95 -6.23 12.81
CA ILE A 289 -4.27 -7.45 12.07
C ILE A 289 -4.71 -8.49 13.08
N LEU A 290 -5.88 -9.07 12.87
CA LEU A 290 -6.44 -10.16 13.67
C LEU A 290 -6.66 -11.36 12.77
N VAL A 291 -6.04 -12.48 13.11
CA VAL A 291 -6.28 -13.76 12.44
C VAL A 291 -6.70 -14.77 13.49
N GLU A 292 -7.93 -15.25 13.39
CA GLU A 292 -8.50 -16.25 14.28
C GLU A 292 -8.59 -17.59 13.55
N GLY A 293 -8.32 -18.67 14.26
CA GLY A 293 -8.38 -20.01 13.69
C GLY A 293 -8.06 -21.10 14.69
N ARG A 294 -7.70 -22.27 14.18
CA ARG A 294 -7.37 -23.44 15.02
C ARG A 294 -5.89 -23.77 14.90
N GLU A 295 -5.26 -23.97 16.05
CA GLU A 295 -3.89 -24.44 16.19
C GLU A 295 -3.83 -25.50 17.28
N ALA A 296 -3.30 -26.69 16.98
CA ALA A 296 -3.26 -27.84 17.88
C ALA A 296 -4.65 -28.15 18.54
N GLY A 297 -5.72 -28.05 17.73
CA GLY A 297 -7.10 -28.32 18.14
C GLY A 297 -7.74 -27.23 19.02
N ARG A 298 -7.03 -26.11 19.31
CA ARG A 298 -7.54 -24.99 20.11
C ARG A 298 -7.81 -23.78 19.23
N ARG A 299 -8.81 -22.99 19.60
CA ARG A 299 -9.02 -21.69 18.95
C ARG A 299 -8.01 -20.69 19.47
N VAL A 300 -7.34 -20.02 18.55
CA VAL A 300 -6.33 -19.00 18.85
C VAL A 300 -6.57 -17.74 18.02
N ARG A 301 -6.07 -16.61 18.53
CA ARG A 301 -6.01 -15.35 17.82
C ARG A 301 -4.56 -14.87 17.75
N TYR A 302 -4.11 -14.64 16.54
CA TYR A 302 -2.90 -13.92 16.22
C TYR A 302 -3.22 -12.44 16.07
N THR A 303 -2.51 -11.58 16.77
CA THR A 303 -2.67 -10.13 16.68
C THR A 303 -1.34 -9.48 16.36
N TRP A 304 -1.30 -8.61 15.37
CA TRP A 304 -0.20 -7.68 15.14
C TRP A 304 -0.71 -6.25 15.24
N ASP A 305 -0.03 -5.44 16.05
CA ASP A 305 -0.30 -4.01 16.19
C ASP A 305 0.90 -3.20 15.69
N LEU A 306 0.61 -2.20 14.86
CA LEU A 306 1.55 -1.17 14.42
C LEU A 306 1.05 0.19 14.90
N LEU A 307 1.93 0.97 15.48
CA LEU A 307 1.82 2.42 15.61
C LEU A 307 3.18 3.00 15.23
N ASP A 308 3.26 3.58 14.05
CA ASP A 308 4.43 4.31 13.57
C ASP A 308 4.08 5.80 13.47
N ARG A 309 5.09 6.66 13.59
CA ARG A 309 4.94 8.11 13.55
C ARG A 309 5.97 8.72 12.61
N PHE A 310 5.73 9.96 12.21
CA PHE A 310 6.73 10.78 11.53
C PHE A 310 8.08 10.70 12.24
N ASP A 311 9.13 10.43 11.47
CA ASP A 311 10.49 10.38 12.02
C ASP A 311 11.16 11.74 11.87
N ALA A 312 11.32 12.43 12.99
CA ALA A 312 11.95 13.75 13.04
C ALA A 312 13.44 13.74 12.65
N ALA A 313 14.14 12.61 12.84
CA ALA A 313 15.56 12.51 12.50
C ALA A 313 15.77 12.42 10.98
N THR A 314 15.00 11.57 10.32
CA THR A 314 15.06 11.41 8.86
C THR A 314 14.08 12.32 8.12
N LYS A 315 13.16 13.02 8.82
CA LYS A 315 12.07 13.82 8.24
C LYS A 315 11.25 13.02 7.22
N VAL A 316 11.01 11.74 7.48
CA VAL A 316 10.19 10.86 6.64
C VAL A 316 8.86 10.61 7.33
N HIS A 317 7.77 10.82 6.59
CA HIS A 317 6.42 10.58 7.05
C HIS A 317 6.16 9.10 7.33
N SER A 318 5.31 8.83 8.31
CA SER A 318 5.00 7.48 8.76
C SER A 318 4.45 6.58 7.65
N MET A 319 3.51 7.09 6.83
CA MET A 319 2.97 6.31 5.72
C MET A 319 4.06 5.96 4.70
N ALA A 320 4.97 6.87 4.41
CA ALA A 320 6.09 6.62 3.51
C ALA A 320 7.08 5.60 4.09
N ARG A 321 7.28 5.59 5.41
CA ARG A 321 8.10 4.61 6.13
C ARG A 321 7.45 3.22 6.07
N THR A 322 6.21 3.13 6.53
CA THR A 322 5.50 1.84 6.66
C THR A 322 5.21 1.19 5.30
N THR A 323 4.83 1.97 4.30
CA THR A 323 4.62 1.50 2.92
C THR A 323 5.93 1.32 2.18
N GLY A 324 6.76 2.36 2.13
CA GLY A 324 7.98 2.37 1.33
C GLY A 324 9.02 1.38 1.85
N TYR A 325 9.23 1.31 3.15
CA TYR A 325 10.23 0.38 3.72
C TYR A 325 9.78 -1.09 3.65
N THR A 326 8.49 -1.36 3.55
CA THR A 326 8.01 -2.71 3.20
C THR A 326 8.47 -3.08 1.80
N ALA A 327 8.28 -2.21 0.82
CA ALA A 327 8.71 -2.47 -0.56
C ALA A 327 10.24 -2.56 -0.68
N THR A 328 10.99 -1.70 0.02
CA THR A 328 12.47 -1.77 -0.03
C THR A 328 13.02 -2.99 0.72
N ALA A 329 12.36 -3.46 1.77
CA ALA A 329 12.68 -4.74 2.42
C ALA A 329 12.44 -5.92 1.47
N ALA A 330 11.30 -5.92 0.74
CA ALA A 330 11.03 -6.93 -0.28
C ALA A 330 12.03 -6.86 -1.45
N ALA A 331 12.46 -5.67 -1.85
CA ALA A 331 13.51 -5.50 -2.85
C ALA A 331 14.84 -6.14 -2.39
N ARG A 332 15.23 -5.94 -1.12
CA ARG A 332 16.41 -6.60 -0.52
C ARG A 332 16.26 -8.11 -0.39
N LEU A 333 15.03 -8.57 -0.08
CA LEU A 333 14.71 -9.99 -0.05
C LEU A 333 14.98 -10.66 -1.40
N LEU A 334 14.51 -10.02 -2.50
CA LEU A 334 14.76 -10.50 -3.86
C LEU A 334 16.22 -10.37 -4.26
N ALA A 335 16.87 -9.24 -3.98
CA ALA A 335 18.27 -8.99 -4.28
C ALA A 335 19.21 -10.01 -3.59
N GLY A 336 18.92 -10.35 -2.33
CA GLY A 336 19.61 -11.38 -1.57
C GLY A 336 19.29 -12.81 -1.98
N GLY A 337 18.32 -13.02 -2.89
CA GLY A 337 17.92 -14.34 -3.37
C GLY A 337 17.23 -15.22 -2.33
N LEU A 338 16.73 -14.62 -1.25
CA LEU A 338 16.00 -15.33 -0.19
C LEU A 338 14.62 -15.80 -0.66
N TYR A 339 14.04 -15.14 -1.66
CA TYR A 339 12.78 -15.54 -2.28
C TYR A 339 12.94 -15.63 -3.79
N ARG A 340 12.56 -16.78 -4.38
CA ARG A 340 12.71 -17.06 -5.82
C ARG A 340 11.50 -17.83 -6.33
N ARG A 341 10.44 -17.11 -6.68
CA ARG A 341 9.26 -17.70 -7.32
C ARG A 341 8.90 -16.87 -8.54
N GLY A 342 8.86 -17.48 -9.71
CA GLY A 342 8.34 -16.85 -10.93
C GLY A 342 6.83 -16.65 -10.87
N GLY A 343 6.35 -15.59 -11.54
CA GLY A 343 4.95 -15.23 -11.57
C GLY A 343 4.60 -14.02 -10.70
N ILE A 344 3.32 -13.78 -10.58
CA ILE A 344 2.78 -12.78 -9.63
C ILE A 344 2.89 -13.32 -8.20
N VAL A 345 3.45 -12.52 -7.33
CA VAL A 345 3.73 -12.88 -5.93
C VAL A 345 3.08 -11.85 -5.01
N PRO A 346 1.87 -12.10 -4.53
CA PRO A 346 1.31 -11.29 -3.46
C PRO A 346 2.06 -11.55 -2.14
N PRO A 347 2.09 -10.61 -1.19
CA PRO A 347 2.89 -10.70 0.03
C PRO A 347 2.53 -11.89 0.93
N GLU A 348 1.28 -12.37 0.91
CA GLU A 348 0.87 -13.57 1.66
C GLU A 348 1.58 -14.85 1.19
N TYR A 349 2.10 -14.89 -0.05
CA TYR A 349 2.94 -16.01 -0.49
C TYR A 349 4.33 -15.96 0.14
N ILE A 350 4.90 -14.75 0.27
CA ILE A 350 6.13 -14.52 1.02
C ILE A 350 5.91 -14.85 2.50
N GLY A 351 4.74 -14.51 3.04
CA GLY A 351 4.34 -14.79 4.42
C GLY A 351 4.31 -16.28 4.80
N ARG A 352 4.19 -17.18 3.82
CA ARG A 352 4.25 -18.64 4.04
C ARG A 352 5.68 -19.15 4.32
N GLU A 353 6.70 -18.32 4.10
CA GLU A 353 8.12 -18.67 4.28
C GLU A 353 8.64 -18.00 5.56
N PRO A 354 8.84 -18.73 6.68
CA PRO A 354 9.21 -18.15 7.98
C PRO A 354 10.47 -17.29 7.94
N ASP A 355 11.49 -17.72 7.19
CA ASP A 355 12.75 -16.98 7.06
C ASP A 355 12.55 -15.64 6.34
N CYS A 356 11.65 -15.60 5.35
CA CYS A 356 11.28 -14.37 4.65
C CYS A 356 10.53 -13.42 5.57
N VAL A 357 9.61 -13.93 6.39
CA VAL A 357 8.88 -13.11 7.40
C VAL A 357 9.85 -12.54 8.42
N ALA A 358 10.75 -13.37 8.96
CA ALA A 358 11.77 -12.92 9.91
C ALA A 358 12.67 -11.83 9.29
N PHE A 359 13.09 -12.00 8.05
CA PHE A 359 13.87 -11.00 7.31
C PHE A 359 13.09 -9.69 7.15
N MET A 360 11.85 -9.73 6.66
CA MET A 360 11.01 -8.55 6.45
C MET A 360 10.79 -7.77 7.75
N LEU A 361 10.45 -8.46 8.83
CA LEU A 361 10.27 -7.82 10.15
C LEU A 361 11.57 -7.24 10.69
N ALA A 362 12.71 -7.90 10.50
CA ALA A 362 14.02 -7.39 10.92
C ALA A 362 14.43 -6.15 10.11
N GLU A 363 14.19 -6.13 8.79
CA GLU A 363 14.45 -4.96 7.94
C GLU A 363 13.61 -3.74 8.36
N LEU A 364 12.34 -3.95 8.65
CA LEU A 364 11.43 -2.90 9.14
C LEU A 364 11.85 -2.41 10.53
N ALA A 365 12.18 -3.32 11.43
CA ALA A 365 12.62 -2.99 12.79
C ALA A 365 13.92 -2.17 12.81
N ARG A 366 14.89 -2.45 11.93
CA ARG A 366 16.11 -1.63 11.77
C ARG A 366 15.80 -0.18 11.40
N ARG A 367 14.65 0.07 10.74
CA ARG A 367 14.16 1.40 10.36
C ARG A 367 13.18 1.99 11.37
N GLY A 368 13.01 1.32 12.53
CA GLY A 368 12.12 1.76 13.61
C GLY A 368 10.63 1.44 13.36
N VAL A 369 10.27 0.73 12.30
CA VAL A 369 8.90 0.27 12.04
C VAL A 369 8.69 -1.06 12.75
N ILE A 370 7.94 -1.04 13.87
CA ILE A 370 7.84 -2.16 14.80
C ILE A 370 6.43 -2.73 14.83
N TYR A 371 6.30 -3.99 14.46
CA TYR A 371 5.08 -4.77 14.63
C TYR A 371 5.12 -5.52 15.97
N ARG A 372 4.15 -5.24 16.84
CA ARG A 372 3.99 -5.95 18.11
C ARG A 372 3.07 -7.14 17.89
N HIS A 373 3.53 -8.32 18.25
CA HIS A 373 2.82 -9.57 18.02
C HIS A 373 2.41 -10.23 19.32
N THR A 374 1.18 -10.74 19.38
CA THR A 374 0.67 -11.59 20.45
C THR A 374 -0.15 -12.75 19.90
N VAL A 375 -0.11 -13.88 20.59
CA VAL A 375 -0.98 -15.04 20.31
C VAL A 375 -1.70 -15.38 21.61
N GLU A 376 -3.02 -15.51 21.53
CA GLU A 376 -3.86 -15.83 22.69
C GLU A 376 -4.86 -16.93 22.36
N ALA A 377 -5.14 -17.80 23.33
CA ALA A 377 -6.26 -18.72 23.22
C ALA A 377 -7.57 -17.94 23.37
N ILE A 378 -8.53 -18.22 22.50
CA ILE A 378 -9.87 -17.63 22.54
C ILE A 378 -10.91 -18.74 22.75
N GLY A 379 -11.95 -18.42 23.54
CA GLY A 379 -13.02 -19.37 23.89
C GLY A 379 -13.95 -19.74 22.73
#